data_b03e913098d834e1f54a6c13f72ea301
#
_entry.id   b03e913098d834e1f54a6c13f72ea301
#
_cell.length_a   1.000
_cell.length_b   1.000
_cell.length_c   1.000
_cell.angle_alpha   90.00
_cell.angle_beta   90.00
_cell.angle_gamma   90.00
#
_symmetry.space_group_name_H-M   'P 1'
#
loop_
_entity.id
_entity.type
_entity.pdbx_description
1 polymer ?
#
loop_
_entity_poly.entity_id
_entity_poly.type
_entity_poly.pdbx_seq_one_letter_code
_entity_poly.pdbx_strand_id
1 'polypeptide(L)'
;MRDVFILGSTGSIGTQALEVIAQNSKRFRVCALSAGGANLALLASQAAQFRPEMVAISQDRGEEFASALAAELPGGENYQPEILTGEDASARVAGKASREAVVLNGINGGVGLAPTLAALESGATLALANKESLIVGGALV
;
A
#
# COMPACT_ATOMS: atom_id res chain seq x y z
N MET A 1 8.72 -16.57 -3.14
CA MET A 1 8.66 -15.14 -2.74
C MET A 1 7.21 -14.75 -2.49
N ARG A 2 6.95 -14.12 -1.38
CA ARG A 2 5.59 -13.79 -0.99
C ARG A 2 5.23 -12.35 -1.36
N ASP A 3 4.07 -12.15 -1.97
CA ASP A 3 3.58 -10.81 -2.33
C ASP A 3 3.06 -10.09 -1.08
N VAL A 4 3.41 -8.82 -0.95
CA VAL A 4 3.03 -7.99 0.19
C VAL A 4 2.35 -6.72 -0.32
N PHE A 5 1.22 -6.39 0.26
CA PHE A 5 0.49 -5.15 0.03
C PHE A 5 0.65 -4.28 1.28
N ILE A 6 1.22 -3.10 1.14
CA ILE A 6 1.44 -2.19 2.27
C ILE A 6 0.44 -1.05 2.18
N LEU A 7 -0.53 -1.04 3.07
CA LEU A 7 -1.52 0.04 3.16
C LEU A 7 -1.08 1.04 4.23
N GLY A 8 -1.04 2.31 3.87
CA GLY A 8 -0.47 3.34 4.73
C GLY A 8 1.05 3.34 4.69
N SER A 9 1.64 3.21 3.49
CA SER A 9 3.09 2.99 3.33
C SER A 9 3.95 4.17 3.79
N THR A 10 3.43 5.38 3.79
CA THR A 10 4.18 6.57 4.21
C THR A 10 4.06 6.86 5.71
N GLY A 11 3.25 6.11 6.42
CA GLY A 11 3.12 6.23 7.87
C GLY A 11 4.22 5.49 8.61
N SER A 12 4.21 5.59 9.95
CA SER A 12 5.26 4.99 10.80
C SER A 12 5.37 3.48 10.61
N ILE A 13 4.25 2.77 10.65
CA ILE A 13 4.24 1.31 10.51
C ILE A 13 4.66 0.90 9.10
N GLY A 14 4.12 1.59 8.07
CA GLY A 14 4.43 1.29 6.68
C GLY A 14 5.91 1.47 6.34
N THR A 15 6.51 2.57 6.81
CA THR A 15 7.95 2.81 6.57
C THR A 15 8.82 1.78 7.24
N GLN A 16 8.49 1.38 8.47
CA GLN A 16 9.21 0.33 9.18
C GLN A 16 9.07 -1.02 8.50
N ALA A 17 7.87 -1.35 8.02
CA ALA A 17 7.65 -2.59 7.28
C ALA A 17 8.49 -2.65 6.01
N LEU A 18 8.56 -1.55 5.28
CA LEU A 18 9.37 -1.49 4.06
C LEU A 18 10.85 -1.65 4.34
N GLU A 19 11.35 -1.12 5.46
CA GLU A 19 12.75 -1.34 5.88
C GLU A 19 13.04 -2.82 6.09
N VAL A 20 12.13 -3.53 6.77
CA VAL A 20 12.27 -4.97 7.00
C VAL A 20 12.25 -5.73 5.67
N ILE A 21 11.34 -5.38 4.77
CA ILE A 21 11.24 -6.02 3.46
C ILE A 21 12.50 -5.79 2.64
N ALA A 22 13.08 -4.58 2.68
CA ALA A 22 14.31 -4.28 1.98
C ALA A 22 15.47 -5.17 2.43
N GLN A 23 15.49 -5.54 3.71
CA GLN A 23 16.50 -6.46 4.27
C GLN A 23 16.20 -7.93 3.97
N ASN A 24 15.01 -8.24 3.45
CA ASN A 24 14.55 -9.59 3.17
C ASN A 24 13.98 -9.70 1.75
N SER A 25 14.63 -9.04 0.79
CA SER A 25 14.13 -8.90 -0.58
C SER A 25 13.99 -10.22 -1.34
N LYS A 26 14.64 -11.28 -0.87
CA LYS A 26 14.50 -12.61 -1.46
C LYS A 26 13.25 -13.35 -1.00
N ARG A 27 12.64 -12.90 0.11
CA ARG A 27 11.46 -13.53 0.71
C ARG A 27 10.16 -12.82 0.36
N PHE A 28 10.23 -11.50 0.16
CA PHE A 28 9.04 -10.67 -0.01
C PHE A 28 9.17 -9.77 -1.23
N ARG A 29 8.06 -9.59 -1.92
CA ARG A 29 7.93 -8.64 -3.02
C ARG A 29 6.81 -7.67 -2.70
N VAL A 30 7.09 -6.38 -2.75
CA VAL A 30 6.04 -5.37 -2.60
C VAL A 30 5.22 -5.31 -3.87
N CYS A 31 3.98 -5.75 -3.79
CA CYS A 31 3.05 -5.76 -4.93
C CYS A 31 2.26 -4.47 -5.02
N ALA A 32 1.92 -3.86 -3.89
CA ALA A 32 1.15 -2.63 -3.86
C ALA A 32 1.52 -1.76 -2.66
N LEU A 33 1.41 -0.45 -2.86
CA LEU A 33 1.52 0.56 -1.82
C LEU A 33 0.25 1.40 -1.82
N SER A 34 -0.19 1.86 -0.64
CA SER A 34 -1.24 2.86 -0.58
C SER A 34 -0.91 3.94 0.44
N ALA A 35 -1.39 5.14 0.18
CA ALA A 35 -1.16 6.29 1.05
C ALA A 35 -2.28 7.32 0.89
N GLY A 36 -2.35 8.28 1.84
CA GLY A 36 -3.34 9.35 1.79
C GLY A 36 -3.05 10.42 0.75
N GLY A 37 -1.78 10.61 0.39
CA GLY A 37 -1.36 11.63 -0.56
C GLY A 37 -0.73 12.87 0.06
N ALA A 38 -0.60 12.93 1.39
CA ALA A 38 0.02 14.07 2.07
C ALA A 38 1.53 14.16 1.83
N ASN A 39 2.18 13.04 1.57
CA ASN A 39 3.63 12.99 1.33
C ASN A 39 3.93 12.23 0.04
N LEU A 40 3.65 12.85 -1.09
CA LEU A 40 3.86 12.23 -2.40
C LEU A 40 5.33 11.99 -2.71
N ALA A 41 6.24 12.84 -2.21
CA ALA A 41 7.67 12.65 -2.45
C ALA A 41 8.16 11.34 -1.83
N LEU A 42 7.74 11.04 -0.61
CA LEU A 42 8.09 9.77 0.04
C LEU A 42 7.46 8.58 -0.68
N LEU A 43 6.19 8.69 -1.05
CA LEU A 43 5.50 7.62 -1.78
C LEU A 43 6.19 7.34 -3.13
N ALA A 44 6.58 8.37 -3.86
CA ALA A 44 7.31 8.22 -5.11
C ALA A 44 8.67 7.54 -4.91
N SER A 45 9.39 7.92 -3.86
CA SER A 45 10.66 7.29 -3.50
C SER A 45 10.47 5.81 -3.18
N GLN A 46 9.44 5.47 -2.43
CA GLN A 46 9.11 4.07 -2.11
C GLN A 46 8.77 3.28 -3.37
N ALA A 47 7.96 3.84 -4.26
CA ALA A 47 7.60 3.18 -5.51
C ALA A 47 8.81 2.97 -6.42
N ALA A 48 9.71 3.95 -6.50
CA ALA A 48 10.94 3.81 -7.28
C ALA A 48 11.85 2.71 -6.72
N GLN A 49 11.90 2.56 -5.40
CA GLN A 49 12.74 1.55 -4.75
C GLN A 49 12.16 0.15 -4.87
N PHE A 50 10.88 -0.02 -4.58
CA PHE A 50 10.25 -1.34 -4.47
C PHE A 50 9.52 -1.81 -5.72
N ARG A 51 9.22 -0.91 -6.64
CA ARG A 51 8.59 -1.22 -7.95
C ARG A 51 7.29 -2.00 -7.83
N PRO A 52 6.30 -1.52 -7.01
CA PRO A 52 5.02 -2.22 -6.92
C PRO A 52 4.26 -2.17 -8.25
N GLU A 53 3.39 -3.14 -8.46
CA GLU A 53 2.51 -3.17 -9.63
C GLU A 53 1.42 -2.10 -9.54
N MET A 54 1.00 -1.78 -8.31
CA MET A 54 -0.10 -0.84 -8.04
C MET A 54 0.26 0.15 -6.95
N VAL A 55 -0.22 1.38 -7.10
CA VAL A 55 -0.12 2.42 -6.07
C VAL A 55 -1.49 3.07 -5.92
N ALA A 56 -1.99 3.11 -4.69
CA ALA A 56 -3.28 3.71 -4.38
C ALA A 56 -3.09 5.00 -3.57
N ILE A 57 -3.82 6.04 -3.93
CA ILE A 57 -3.76 7.34 -3.25
C ILE A 57 -5.18 7.78 -2.97
N SER A 58 -5.51 8.04 -1.68
CA SER A 58 -6.88 8.42 -1.32
C SER A 58 -7.29 9.80 -1.82
N GLN A 59 -6.34 10.71 -2.06
CA GLN A 59 -6.59 11.99 -2.70
C GLN A 59 -6.46 11.84 -4.21
N ASP A 60 -7.13 12.72 -4.97
CA ASP A 60 -7.04 12.73 -6.43
C ASP A 60 -5.77 13.48 -6.87
N ARG A 61 -4.63 12.84 -6.66
CA ARG A 61 -3.31 13.41 -6.95
C ARG A 61 -2.45 12.46 -7.81
N GLY A 62 -3.10 11.69 -8.67
CA GLY A 62 -2.42 10.70 -9.50
C GLY A 62 -1.40 11.30 -10.46
N GLU A 63 -1.71 12.44 -11.09
CA GLU A 63 -0.78 13.11 -12.01
C GLU A 63 0.44 13.67 -11.27
N GLU A 64 0.23 14.26 -10.10
CA GLU A 64 1.33 14.77 -9.27
C GLU A 64 2.24 13.64 -8.82
N PHE A 65 1.65 12.50 -8.44
CA PHE A 65 2.43 11.33 -8.08
C PHE A 65 3.23 10.81 -9.28
N ALA A 66 2.62 10.70 -10.45
CA ALA A 66 3.31 10.23 -11.65
C ALA A 66 4.52 11.11 -11.99
N SER A 67 4.37 12.43 -11.85
CA SER A 67 5.47 13.37 -12.07
C SER A 67 6.58 13.20 -11.03
N ALA A 68 6.21 13.04 -9.75
CA ALA A 68 7.18 12.81 -8.68
C ALA A 68 7.93 11.49 -8.88
N LEU A 69 7.23 10.45 -9.31
CA LEU A 69 7.84 9.15 -9.59
C LEU A 69 8.83 9.24 -10.76
N ALA A 70 8.46 9.93 -11.83
CA ALA A 70 9.35 10.11 -12.98
C ALA A 70 10.66 10.79 -12.57
N ALA A 71 10.59 11.74 -11.64
CA ALA A 71 11.79 12.42 -11.13
C ALA A 71 12.70 11.50 -10.30
N GLU A 72 12.16 10.45 -9.72
CA GLU A 72 12.92 9.48 -8.92
C GLU A 72 13.55 8.36 -9.76
N LEU A 73 13.09 8.17 -11.00
CA LEU A 73 13.58 7.09 -11.84
C LEU A 73 14.83 7.49 -12.60
N PRO A 74 15.80 6.58 -12.78
CA PRO A 74 16.95 6.86 -13.63
C PRO A 74 16.51 7.22 -15.06
N GLY A 75 17.26 8.05 -15.72
CA GLY A 75 16.92 8.54 -17.05
C GLY A 75 16.57 7.43 -18.03
N GLY A 76 15.41 7.55 -18.66
CA GLY A 76 14.95 6.61 -19.68
C GLY A 76 14.30 5.35 -19.14
N GLU A 77 14.21 5.16 -17.84
CA GLU A 77 13.57 3.97 -17.27
C GLU A 77 12.05 4.07 -17.38
N ASN A 78 11.43 2.98 -17.86
CA ASN A 78 10.00 2.94 -18.14
C ASN A 78 9.26 2.06 -17.14
N TYR A 79 9.22 2.51 -15.88
CA TYR A 79 8.40 1.88 -14.85
C TYR A 79 7.10 2.68 -14.67
N GLN A 80 5.96 2.04 -14.90
CA GLN A 80 4.65 2.68 -14.81
C GLN A 80 3.69 1.79 -14.04
N PRO A 81 3.53 1.99 -12.73
CA PRO A 81 2.56 1.23 -11.97
C PRO A 81 1.14 1.65 -12.30
N GLU A 82 0.18 0.77 -12.04
CA GLU A 82 -1.23 1.16 -12.07
C GLU A 82 -1.50 2.09 -10.88
N ILE A 83 -2.07 3.26 -11.15
CA ILE A 83 -2.35 4.26 -10.12
C ILE A 83 -3.87 4.32 -9.90
N LEU A 84 -4.29 4.05 -8.65
CA LEU A 84 -5.69 4.15 -8.24
C LEU A 84 -5.83 5.36 -7.33
N THR A 85 -6.85 6.18 -7.56
CA THR A 85 -7.09 7.37 -6.74
C THR A 85 -8.53 7.38 -6.21
N GLY A 86 -8.75 8.11 -5.13
CA GLY A 86 -10.07 8.26 -4.52
C GLY A 86 -10.15 7.67 -3.13
N GLU A 87 -11.21 7.98 -2.42
CA GLU A 87 -11.41 7.53 -1.03
C GLU A 87 -11.40 6.01 -0.88
N ASP A 88 -11.81 5.27 -1.90
CA ASP A 88 -11.87 3.82 -1.90
C ASP A 88 -10.63 3.16 -2.49
N ALA A 89 -9.62 3.92 -2.88
CA ALA A 89 -8.45 3.38 -3.59
C ALA A 89 -7.74 2.29 -2.79
N SER A 90 -7.52 2.51 -1.48
CA SER A 90 -6.87 1.51 -0.62
C SER A 90 -7.68 0.23 -0.51
N ALA A 91 -9.01 0.33 -0.38
CA ALA A 91 -9.88 -0.84 -0.33
C ALA A 91 -9.86 -1.60 -1.68
N ARG A 92 -9.90 -0.88 -2.79
CA ARG A 92 -9.84 -1.50 -4.11
C ARG A 92 -8.55 -2.27 -4.31
N VAL A 93 -7.41 -1.69 -3.91
CA VAL A 93 -6.12 -2.38 -4.06
C VAL A 93 -6.01 -3.58 -3.13
N ALA A 94 -6.52 -3.47 -1.90
CA ALA A 94 -6.51 -4.59 -0.95
C ALA A 94 -7.34 -5.78 -1.47
N GLY A 95 -8.45 -5.50 -2.16
CA GLY A 95 -9.30 -6.53 -2.74
C GLY A 95 -8.66 -7.29 -3.89
N LYS A 96 -7.55 -6.80 -4.44
CA LYS A 96 -6.79 -7.47 -5.51
C LYS A 96 -5.75 -8.46 -4.99
N ALA A 97 -5.58 -8.57 -3.68
CA ALA A 97 -4.60 -9.48 -3.10
C ALA A 97 -4.99 -10.94 -3.32
N SER A 98 -4.01 -11.78 -3.62
CA SER A 98 -4.23 -13.22 -3.74
C SER A 98 -4.26 -13.89 -2.36
N ARG A 99 -4.67 -15.16 -2.33
CA ARG A 99 -4.69 -15.93 -1.07
C ARG A 99 -3.32 -16.10 -0.45
N GLU A 100 -2.27 -16.12 -1.26
CA GLU A 100 -0.89 -16.25 -0.80
C GLU A 100 -0.27 -14.93 -0.36
N ALA A 101 -0.94 -13.81 -0.65
CA ALA A 101 -0.41 -12.50 -0.31
C ALA A 101 -0.62 -12.15 1.16
N VAL A 102 0.21 -11.24 1.65
CA VAL A 102 0.03 -10.60 2.96
C VAL A 102 -0.37 -9.15 2.71
N VAL A 103 -1.45 -8.73 3.35
CA VAL A 103 -1.86 -7.32 3.36
C VAL A 103 -1.55 -6.76 4.74
N LEU A 104 -0.61 -5.83 4.81
CA LEU A 104 -0.30 -5.11 6.03
C LEU A 104 -1.10 -3.81 6.03
N ASN A 105 -2.02 -3.65 6.96
CA ASN A 105 -2.82 -2.43 7.08
C ASN A 105 -2.30 -1.58 8.23
N GLY A 106 -1.53 -0.55 7.90
CA GLY A 106 -1.01 0.43 8.83
C GLY A 106 -1.75 1.77 8.79
N ILE A 107 -2.92 1.82 8.15
CA ILE A 107 -3.71 3.06 8.05
C ILE A 107 -4.30 3.38 9.43
N ASN A 108 -4.10 4.61 9.90
CA ASN A 108 -4.62 5.05 11.19
C ASN A 108 -6.10 5.45 11.09
N GLY A 109 -6.83 5.25 12.21
CA GLY A 109 -8.22 5.66 12.33
C GLY A 109 -9.21 4.67 11.73
N GLY A 110 -10.49 5.00 11.83
CA GLY A 110 -11.57 4.15 11.33
C GLY A 110 -11.59 3.99 9.81
N VAL A 111 -10.90 4.86 9.08
CA VAL A 111 -10.77 4.76 7.62
C VAL A 111 -10.04 3.50 7.16
N GLY A 112 -9.33 2.82 8.07
CA GLY A 112 -8.68 1.54 7.78
C GLY A 112 -9.64 0.36 7.72
N LEU A 113 -10.92 0.52 8.12
CA LEU A 113 -11.87 -0.58 8.19
C LEU A 113 -12.22 -1.15 6.81
N ALA A 114 -12.54 -0.31 5.83
CA ALA A 114 -12.90 -0.78 4.49
C ALA A 114 -11.77 -1.57 3.82
N PRO A 115 -10.49 -1.10 3.84
CA PRO A 115 -9.38 -1.90 3.35
C PRO A 115 -9.20 -3.21 4.12
N THR A 116 -9.41 -3.21 5.44
CA THR A 116 -9.33 -4.44 6.25
C THR A 116 -10.34 -5.47 5.78
N LEU A 117 -11.60 -5.07 5.59
CA LEU A 117 -12.65 -5.97 5.12
C LEU A 117 -12.37 -6.47 3.70
N ALA A 118 -11.89 -5.60 2.82
CA ALA A 118 -11.54 -5.98 1.45
C ALA A 118 -10.42 -7.03 1.44
N ALA A 119 -9.40 -6.87 2.28
CA ALA A 119 -8.31 -7.83 2.41
C ALA A 119 -8.83 -9.19 2.90
N LEU A 120 -9.72 -9.19 3.89
CA LEU A 120 -10.30 -10.44 4.40
C LEU A 120 -11.14 -11.13 3.33
N GLU A 121 -11.92 -10.37 2.56
CA GLU A 121 -12.73 -10.93 1.46
C GLU A 121 -11.87 -11.52 0.35
N SER A 122 -10.69 -10.98 0.11
CA SER A 122 -9.75 -11.52 -0.90
C SER A 122 -9.16 -12.87 -0.51
N GLY A 123 -9.23 -13.24 0.77
CA GLY A 123 -8.64 -14.46 1.29
C GLY A 123 -7.17 -14.33 1.65
N ALA A 124 -6.57 -13.16 1.50
CA ALA A 124 -5.17 -12.93 1.86
C ALA A 124 -4.97 -12.96 3.37
N THR A 125 -3.73 -13.15 3.79
CA THR A 125 -3.37 -13.01 5.21
C THR A 125 -3.32 -11.53 5.56
N LEU A 126 -4.08 -11.15 6.57
CA LEU A 126 -4.12 -9.77 7.05
C LEU A 126 -3.19 -9.60 8.25
N ALA A 127 -2.24 -8.69 8.13
CA ALA A 127 -1.42 -8.21 9.25
C ALA A 127 -1.98 -6.84 9.65
N LEU A 128 -2.72 -6.79 10.73
CA LEU A 128 -3.43 -5.58 11.16
C LEU A 128 -2.60 -4.84 12.21
N ALA A 129 -2.11 -3.66 11.84
CA ALA A 129 -1.43 -2.75 12.75
C ALA A 129 -2.35 -1.61 13.21
N ASN A 130 -3.57 -1.54 12.64
CA ASN A 130 -4.55 -0.50 12.92
C ASN A 130 -5.60 -1.02 13.89
N LYS A 131 -5.43 -0.73 15.18
CA LYS A 131 -6.37 -1.17 16.21
C LYS A 131 -7.75 -0.53 16.09
N GLU A 132 -7.84 0.63 15.47
CA GLU A 132 -9.11 1.33 15.28
C GLU A 132 -10.04 0.55 14.35
N SER A 133 -9.52 -0.09 13.34
CA SER A 133 -10.32 -0.96 12.47
C SER A 133 -10.90 -2.14 13.26
N LEU A 134 -10.12 -2.71 14.17
CA LEU A 134 -10.60 -3.80 15.02
C LEU A 134 -11.68 -3.32 15.99
N ILE A 135 -11.50 -2.15 16.59
CA ILE A 135 -12.47 -1.58 17.53
C ILE A 135 -13.78 -1.22 16.80
N VAL A 136 -13.71 -0.54 15.66
CA VAL A 136 -14.90 -0.11 14.90
C VAL A 136 -15.60 -1.30 14.24
N GLY A 137 -14.81 -2.23 13.67
CA GLY A 137 -15.34 -3.40 12.97
C GLY A 137 -15.86 -4.49 13.89
N GLY A 138 -15.37 -4.55 15.11
CA GLY A 138 -15.85 -5.49 16.14
C GLY A 138 -15.96 -6.91 15.63
N ALA A 139 -17.17 -7.44 15.63
CA ALA A 139 -17.46 -8.83 15.26
C ALA A 139 -17.27 -9.12 13.76
N LEU A 140 -17.07 -8.10 12.93
CA LEU A 140 -16.85 -8.30 11.49
C LEU A 140 -15.39 -8.68 11.19
N VAL A 141 -14.48 -8.36 12.08
CA VAL A 141 -13.06 -8.66 11.95
C VAL A 141 -12.72 -9.92 12.72
#